data_e364c27884b368f93f225d91a0eec996
#
_entry.id   e364c27884b368f93f225d91a0eec996
#
_cell.length_a   1.000
_cell.length_b   1.000
_cell.length_c   1.000
_cell.angle_alpha   90.00
_cell.angle_beta   90.00
_cell.angle_gamma   90.00
#
_symmetry.space_group_name_H-M   'P 1'
#
loop_
_entity.id
_entity.type
_entity.pdbx_description
1 polymer ?
#
loop_
_entity_poly.entity_id
_entity_poly.type
_entity_poly.pdbx_seq_one_letter_code
_entity_poly.pdbx_strand_id
1 'polypeptide(L)'
;MKPPAHSHTPLLPELVALLKGEHQTLLALARDLETVLPAPRAKSVAVSTQPKLRQFLDRIIALLTAHGRMETEALFPALLARLPHSDHWQVRMLEIQDEAILVEAGHLRDWCAEAQAPPAARFREHGVRLERWLREHVAIEEERLFPRL
;
A
#
# COMPACT_ATOMS: atom_id res chain seq x y z
N MET A 1 19.51 -36.01 -2.59
CA MET A 1 18.99 -34.97 -3.50
C MET A 1 17.60 -34.58 -3.01
N LYS A 2 17.44 -33.39 -2.42
CA LYS A 2 16.16 -32.92 -1.89
C LYS A 2 15.31 -32.48 -3.08
N PRO A 3 14.06 -32.96 -3.24
CA PRO A 3 13.21 -32.49 -4.34
C PRO A 3 12.98 -30.95 -4.22
N PRO A 4 12.86 -30.23 -5.33
CA PRO A 4 12.55 -28.81 -5.29
C PRO A 4 11.21 -28.61 -4.58
N ALA A 5 11.18 -27.65 -3.66
CA ALA A 5 9.93 -27.22 -3.07
C ALA A 5 9.01 -26.75 -4.22
N HIS A 6 7.91 -27.48 -4.41
CA HIS A 6 6.86 -27.05 -5.33
C HIS A 6 6.32 -25.74 -4.77
N SER A 7 6.71 -24.63 -5.37
CA SER A 7 6.05 -23.35 -5.16
C SER A 7 4.60 -23.49 -5.65
N HIS A 8 3.71 -23.75 -4.71
CA HIS A 8 2.27 -23.74 -5.00
C HIS A 8 1.90 -22.33 -5.42
N THR A 9 1.67 -22.15 -6.71
CA THR A 9 0.99 -20.95 -7.18
C THR A 9 -0.45 -21.02 -6.63
N PRO A 10 -0.89 -20.08 -5.78
CA PRO A 10 -2.22 -20.15 -5.21
C PRO A 10 -3.27 -20.14 -6.31
N LEU A 11 -4.35 -20.90 -6.12
CA LEU A 11 -5.51 -20.81 -7.01
C LEU A 11 -6.08 -19.39 -6.93
N LEU A 12 -6.67 -18.92 -8.01
CA LEU A 12 -7.17 -17.55 -8.13
C LEU A 12 -8.10 -17.10 -6.98
N PRO A 13 -9.07 -17.92 -6.51
CA PRO A 13 -9.88 -17.57 -5.35
C PRO A 13 -9.06 -17.44 -4.06
N GLU A 14 -8.04 -18.26 -3.87
CA GLU A 14 -7.14 -18.19 -2.72
C GLU A 14 -6.28 -16.92 -2.77
N LEU A 15 -5.79 -16.56 -3.94
CA LEU A 15 -5.05 -15.31 -4.15
C LEU A 15 -5.91 -14.09 -3.80
N VAL A 16 -7.15 -14.03 -4.29
CA VAL A 16 -8.10 -12.94 -3.99
C VAL A 16 -8.39 -12.87 -2.48
N ALA A 17 -8.56 -14.01 -1.82
CA ALA A 17 -8.79 -14.04 -0.37
C ALA A 17 -7.58 -13.53 0.42
N LEU A 18 -6.36 -13.88 0.00
CA LEU A 18 -5.11 -13.37 0.60
C LEU A 18 -5.00 -11.86 0.43
N LEU A 19 -5.17 -11.34 -0.79
CA LEU A 19 -5.10 -9.92 -1.08
C LEU A 19 -6.14 -9.12 -0.27
N LYS A 20 -7.38 -9.60 -0.18
CA LYS A 20 -8.40 -8.97 0.68
C LYS A 20 -8.02 -8.94 2.16
N GLY A 21 -7.37 -9.99 2.66
CA GLY A 21 -6.84 -10.01 4.03
C GLY A 21 -5.74 -8.96 4.24
N GLU A 22 -4.86 -8.79 3.26
CA GLU A 22 -3.82 -7.74 3.28
C GLU A 22 -4.41 -6.34 3.18
N HIS A 23 -5.45 -6.13 2.34
CA HIS A 23 -6.18 -4.87 2.26
C HIS A 23 -6.75 -4.44 3.61
N GLN A 24 -7.37 -5.36 4.34
CA GLN A 24 -7.88 -5.06 5.69
C GLN A 24 -6.77 -4.62 6.64
N THR A 25 -5.60 -5.28 6.56
CA THR A 25 -4.44 -4.93 7.37
C THR A 25 -3.86 -3.57 6.96
N LEU A 26 -3.73 -3.30 5.65
CA LEU A 26 -3.27 -2.01 5.13
C LEU A 26 -4.18 -0.86 5.56
N LEU A 27 -5.50 -1.04 5.43
CA LEU A 27 -6.48 -0.02 5.82
C LEU A 27 -6.51 0.20 7.34
N ALA A 28 -6.27 -0.84 8.14
CA ALA A 28 -6.14 -0.70 9.58
C ALA A 28 -4.88 0.10 9.95
N LEU A 29 -3.73 -0.23 9.35
CA LEU A 29 -2.48 0.52 9.54
C LEU A 29 -2.61 1.98 9.10
N ALA A 30 -3.29 2.24 7.99
CA ALA A 30 -3.54 3.60 7.51
C ALA A 30 -4.37 4.42 8.49
N ARG A 31 -5.42 3.83 9.08
CA ARG A 31 -6.21 4.47 10.15
C ARG A 31 -5.39 4.73 11.40
N ASP A 32 -4.57 3.77 11.81
CA ASP A 32 -3.68 3.92 12.96
C ASP A 32 -2.64 5.02 12.71
N LEU A 33 -2.11 5.12 11.50
CA LEU A 33 -1.22 6.22 11.09
C LEU A 33 -1.91 7.57 11.29
N GLU A 34 -3.15 7.72 10.85
CA GLU A 34 -3.91 8.97 10.98
C GLU A 34 -3.99 9.44 12.44
N THR A 35 -4.14 8.51 13.40
CA THR A 35 -4.21 8.84 14.83
C THR A 35 -2.90 9.38 15.40
N VAL A 36 -1.76 9.10 14.76
CA VAL A 36 -0.43 9.53 15.22
C VAL A 36 0.17 10.66 14.37
N LEU A 37 -0.54 11.09 13.32
CA LEU A 37 -0.15 12.27 12.56
C LEU A 37 -0.17 13.53 13.44
N PRO A 38 0.74 14.49 13.20
CA PRO A 38 0.77 15.72 13.97
C PRO A 38 -0.55 16.49 13.85
N ALA A 39 -0.94 17.18 14.91
CA ALA A 39 -2.14 18.02 14.89
C ALA A 39 -2.05 19.08 13.78
N PRO A 40 -3.18 19.48 13.16
CA PRO A 40 -3.18 20.42 12.03
C PRO A 40 -2.50 21.77 12.32
N ARG A 41 -2.46 22.20 13.60
CA ARG A 41 -1.84 23.45 14.07
C ARG A 41 -0.46 23.27 14.68
N ALA A 42 0.08 22.05 14.72
CA ALA A 42 1.43 21.82 15.22
C ALA A 42 2.46 22.47 14.29
N LYS A 43 3.53 23.03 14.85
CA LYS A 43 4.60 23.64 14.06
C LYS A 43 5.52 22.59 13.42
N SER A 44 5.77 21.49 14.12
CA SER A 44 6.64 20.41 13.70
C SER A 44 6.13 19.07 14.22
N VAL A 45 6.62 17.98 13.64
CA VAL A 45 6.43 16.64 14.19
C VAL A 45 7.21 16.52 15.47
N ALA A 46 6.53 16.20 16.58
CA ALA A 46 7.20 16.04 17.87
C ALA A 46 8.26 14.92 17.80
N VAL A 47 9.46 15.18 18.28
CA VAL A 47 10.57 14.20 18.30
C VAL A 47 10.15 12.91 19.00
N SER A 48 9.33 12.98 20.04
CA SER A 48 8.80 11.80 20.76
C SER A 48 7.85 10.93 19.94
N THR A 49 7.22 11.46 18.89
CA THR A 49 6.30 10.73 18.01
C THR A 49 6.99 10.15 16.78
N GLN A 50 8.16 10.66 16.39
CA GLN A 50 8.88 10.22 15.19
C GLN A 50 9.18 8.71 15.17
N PRO A 51 9.65 8.06 16.25
CA PRO A 51 9.91 6.62 16.25
C PRO A 51 8.64 5.80 16.00
N LYS A 52 7.51 6.20 16.56
CA LYS A 52 6.22 5.54 16.37
C LYS A 52 5.72 5.69 14.94
N LEU A 53 5.78 6.90 14.38
CA LEU A 53 5.44 7.17 12.98
C LEU A 53 6.31 6.34 12.04
N ARG A 54 7.62 6.32 12.26
CA ARG A 54 8.55 5.53 11.47
C ARG A 54 8.18 4.04 11.51
N GLN A 55 7.90 3.50 12.68
CA GLN A 55 7.50 2.10 12.84
C GLN A 55 6.22 1.77 12.05
N PHE A 56 5.22 2.65 12.09
CA PHE A 56 4.00 2.48 11.28
C PHE A 56 4.30 2.48 9.79
N LEU A 57 5.10 3.43 9.33
CA LEU A 57 5.47 3.57 7.92
C LEU A 57 6.32 2.39 7.44
N ASP A 58 7.26 1.90 8.25
CA ASP A 58 8.05 0.71 7.92
C ASP A 58 7.14 -0.54 7.77
N ARG A 59 6.11 -0.68 8.60
CA ARG A 59 5.13 -1.77 8.48
C ARG A 59 4.27 -1.64 7.23
N ILE A 60 3.80 -0.44 6.91
CA ILE A 60 3.04 -0.16 5.68
C ILE A 60 3.90 -0.46 4.46
N ILE A 61 5.14 0.01 4.42
CA ILE A 61 6.07 -0.24 3.31
C ILE A 61 6.35 -1.73 3.12
N ALA A 62 6.61 -2.47 4.19
CA ALA A 62 6.85 -3.90 4.12
C ALA A 62 5.64 -4.65 3.55
N LEU A 63 4.43 -4.31 4.01
CA LEU A 63 3.20 -4.93 3.53
C LEU A 63 2.90 -4.55 2.08
N LEU A 64 3.03 -3.27 1.70
CA LEU A 64 2.87 -2.81 0.32
C LEU A 64 3.84 -3.49 -0.64
N THR A 65 5.09 -3.69 -0.22
CA THR A 65 6.10 -4.36 -1.04
C THR A 65 5.72 -5.83 -1.28
N ALA A 66 5.27 -6.53 -0.26
CA ALA A 66 4.83 -7.92 -0.38
C ALA A 66 3.55 -8.04 -1.22
N HIS A 67 2.59 -7.15 -1.00
CA HIS A 67 1.32 -7.06 -1.72
C HIS A 67 1.54 -6.80 -3.21
N GLY A 68 2.24 -5.74 -3.58
CA GLY A 68 2.53 -5.39 -4.97
C GLY A 68 3.32 -6.48 -5.71
N ARG A 69 4.13 -7.27 -4.99
CA ARG A 69 4.78 -8.44 -5.57
C ARG A 69 3.77 -9.52 -5.96
N MET A 70 2.81 -9.84 -5.10
CA MET A 70 1.75 -10.82 -5.43
C MET A 70 0.89 -10.34 -6.59
N GLU A 71 0.59 -9.06 -6.66
CA GLU A 71 -0.15 -8.48 -7.78
C GLU A 71 0.61 -8.61 -9.08
N THR A 72 1.86 -8.21 -9.10
CA THR A 72 2.72 -8.26 -10.29
C THR A 72 2.99 -9.69 -10.77
N GLU A 73 3.22 -10.62 -9.83
CA GLU A 73 3.57 -12.01 -10.17
C GLU A 73 2.35 -12.88 -10.49
N ALA A 74 1.16 -12.57 -9.95
CA ALA A 74 -0.01 -13.44 -10.07
C ALA A 74 -1.31 -12.73 -10.48
N LEU A 75 -1.70 -11.65 -9.82
CA LEU A 75 -2.98 -10.99 -10.05
C LEU A 75 -3.04 -10.32 -11.43
N PHE A 76 -2.08 -9.46 -11.75
CA PHE A 76 -2.09 -8.70 -13.01
C PHE A 76 -2.00 -9.59 -14.23
N PRO A 77 -1.15 -10.63 -14.29
CA PRO A 77 -1.20 -11.61 -15.38
C PRO A 77 -2.56 -12.31 -15.54
N ALA A 78 -3.21 -12.66 -14.41
CA ALA A 78 -4.53 -13.29 -14.44
C ALA A 78 -5.62 -12.35 -14.93
N LEU A 79 -5.58 -11.07 -14.55
CA LEU A 79 -6.48 -10.03 -15.05
C LEU A 79 -6.29 -9.79 -16.54
N LEU A 80 -5.05 -9.61 -17.00
CA LEU A 80 -4.74 -9.37 -18.40
C LEU A 80 -5.17 -10.53 -19.30
N ALA A 81 -5.15 -11.76 -18.80
CA ALA A 81 -5.62 -12.93 -19.52
C ALA A 81 -7.16 -12.99 -19.67
N ARG A 82 -7.90 -12.30 -18.82
CA ARG A 82 -9.38 -12.32 -18.77
C ARG A 82 -10.03 -11.05 -19.27
N LEU A 83 -9.39 -9.92 -19.06
CA LEU A 83 -9.93 -8.63 -19.47
C LEU A 83 -9.83 -8.41 -20.98
N PRO A 84 -10.82 -7.78 -21.60
CA PRO A 84 -10.66 -7.27 -22.97
C PRO A 84 -9.49 -6.31 -23.06
N HIS A 85 -8.81 -6.26 -24.20
CA HIS A 85 -7.68 -5.35 -24.42
C HIS A 85 -8.01 -3.88 -24.13
N SER A 86 -9.25 -3.47 -24.39
CA SER A 86 -9.75 -2.12 -24.07
C SER A 86 -9.65 -1.77 -22.59
N ASP A 87 -9.56 -2.78 -21.70
CA ASP A 87 -9.58 -2.62 -20.27
C ASP A 87 -8.18 -2.83 -19.61
N HIS A 88 -7.19 -3.22 -20.39
CA HIS A 88 -5.82 -3.44 -19.88
C HIS A 88 -5.20 -2.19 -19.26
N TRP A 89 -5.67 -1.01 -19.65
CA TRP A 89 -5.26 0.25 -19.04
C TRP A 89 -5.55 0.31 -17.53
N GLN A 90 -6.59 -0.41 -17.05
CA GLN A 90 -6.94 -0.45 -15.63
C GLN A 90 -5.84 -1.13 -14.82
N VAL A 91 -5.29 -2.24 -15.32
CA VAL A 91 -4.15 -2.92 -14.69
C VAL A 91 -2.92 -2.00 -14.68
N ARG A 92 -2.66 -1.33 -15.81
CA ARG A 92 -1.53 -0.37 -15.89
C ARG A 92 -1.67 0.79 -14.93
N MET A 93 -2.88 1.29 -14.72
CA MET A 93 -3.14 2.36 -13.75
C MET A 93 -2.91 1.88 -12.31
N LEU A 94 -3.24 0.64 -11.97
CA LEU A 94 -2.94 0.07 -10.67
C LEU A 94 -1.44 -0.04 -10.43
N GLU A 95 -0.67 -0.57 -11.39
CA GLU A 95 0.80 -0.63 -11.29
C GLU A 95 1.41 0.75 -10.97
N ILE A 96 0.94 1.81 -11.65
CA ILE A 96 1.39 3.18 -11.42
C ILE A 96 0.96 3.66 -10.02
N GLN A 97 -0.23 3.30 -9.58
CA GLN A 97 -0.76 3.70 -8.29
C GLN A 97 0.00 3.03 -7.14
N ASP A 98 0.34 1.74 -7.27
CA ASP A 98 1.15 0.99 -6.31
C ASP A 98 2.52 1.65 -6.10
N GLU A 99 3.18 1.99 -7.21
CA GLU A 99 4.46 2.69 -7.16
C GLU A 99 4.34 4.06 -6.47
N ALA A 100 3.31 4.83 -6.80
CA ALA A 100 3.08 6.14 -6.20
C ALA A 100 2.80 6.05 -4.69
N ILE A 101 2.01 5.08 -4.25
CA ILE A 101 1.70 4.83 -2.84
C ILE A 101 2.98 4.44 -2.08
N LEU A 102 3.78 3.54 -2.65
CA LEU A 102 5.03 3.10 -2.04
C LEU A 102 6.05 4.24 -1.91
N VAL A 103 6.19 5.07 -2.94
CA VAL A 103 7.06 6.25 -2.94
C VAL A 103 6.60 7.26 -1.87
N GLU A 104 5.31 7.53 -1.77
CA GLU A 104 4.75 8.44 -0.76
C GLU A 104 5.02 7.95 0.67
N ALA A 105 4.81 6.66 0.93
CA ALA A 105 5.13 6.06 2.23
C ALA A 105 6.63 6.16 2.54
N GLY A 106 7.49 5.95 1.55
CA GLY A 106 8.95 6.09 1.65
C GLY A 106 9.38 7.51 2.01
N HIS A 107 8.82 8.53 1.37
CA HIS A 107 9.10 9.94 1.68
C HIS A 107 8.71 10.28 3.13
N LEU A 108 7.52 9.88 3.58
CA LEU A 108 7.09 10.11 4.95
C LEU A 108 8.03 9.44 5.97
N ARG A 109 8.45 8.21 5.70
CA ARG A 109 9.39 7.49 6.56
C ARG A 109 10.74 8.20 6.64
N ASP A 110 11.28 8.63 5.49
CA ASP A 110 12.58 9.30 5.43
C ASP A 110 12.56 10.63 6.19
N TRP A 111 11.47 11.38 6.11
CA TRP A 111 11.28 12.58 6.90
C TRP A 111 11.27 12.34 8.42
N CYS A 112 10.85 11.17 8.88
CA CYS A 112 10.97 10.81 10.31
C CYS A 112 12.41 10.57 10.75
N ALA A 113 13.35 10.41 9.82
CA ALA A 113 14.78 10.18 10.11
C ALA A 113 15.63 11.43 9.97
N GLU A 114 15.09 12.52 9.41
CA GLU A 114 15.82 13.77 9.19
C GLU A 114 16.00 14.54 10.49
N ALA A 115 17.16 15.17 10.67
CA ALA A 115 17.47 16.02 11.82
C ALA A 115 16.57 17.27 11.88
N GLN A 116 16.06 17.70 10.72
CA GLN A 116 15.04 18.75 10.60
C GLN A 116 13.77 18.14 10.05
N ALA A 117 12.83 17.77 10.92
CA ALA A 117 11.53 17.30 10.51
C ALA A 117 10.80 18.38 9.68
N PRO A 118 10.08 17.99 8.62
CA PRO A 118 9.30 18.93 7.84
C PRO A 118 8.21 19.58 8.71
N PRO A 119 7.64 20.72 8.27
CA PRO A 119 6.49 21.32 8.94
C PRO A 119 5.38 20.29 9.16
N ALA A 120 4.79 20.27 10.33
CA ALA A 120 3.74 19.30 10.68
C ALA A 120 2.57 19.30 9.70
N ALA A 121 2.18 20.46 9.18
CA ALA A 121 1.13 20.60 8.17
C ALA A 121 1.47 19.83 6.89
N ARG A 122 2.71 19.90 6.41
CA ARG A 122 3.16 19.17 5.22
C ARG A 122 3.18 17.67 5.46
N PHE A 123 3.73 17.26 6.61
CA PHE A 123 3.75 15.84 6.98
C PHE A 123 2.34 15.27 7.07
N ARG A 124 1.41 16.02 7.69
CA ARG A 124 0.00 15.61 7.78
C ARG A 124 -0.67 15.54 6.40
N GLU A 125 -0.45 16.50 5.53
CA GLU A 125 -0.98 16.51 4.16
C GLU A 125 -0.61 15.22 3.41
N HIS A 126 0.65 14.85 3.44
CA HIS A 126 1.15 13.64 2.79
C HIS A 126 0.63 12.36 3.47
N GLY A 127 0.53 12.33 4.79
CA GLY A 127 -0.04 11.20 5.52
C GLY A 127 -1.53 10.95 5.19
N VAL A 128 -2.33 12.02 5.11
CA VAL A 128 -3.75 11.95 4.70
C VAL A 128 -3.87 11.54 3.23
N ARG A 129 -2.95 12.00 2.39
CA ARG A 129 -2.89 11.60 0.97
C ARG A 129 -2.60 10.10 0.83
N LEU A 130 -1.63 9.58 1.58
CA LEU A 130 -1.30 8.17 1.60
C LEU A 130 -2.52 7.31 2.01
N GLU A 131 -3.21 7.69 3.07
CA GLU A 131 -4.41 7.01 3.55
C GLU A 131 -5.51 7.00 2.49
N ARG A 132 -5.77 8.14 1.85
CA ARG A 132 -6.77 8.25 0.77
C ARG A 132 -6.41 7.35 -0.42
N TRP A 133 -5.17 7.38 -0.88
CA TRP A 133 -4.72 6.57 -2.01
C TRP A 133 -4.83 5.07 -1.72
N LEU A 134 -4.50 4.64 -0.51
CA LEU A 134 -4.69 3.25 -0.09
C LEU A 134 -6.16 2.82 -0.15
N ARG A 135 -7.08 3.68 0.32
CA ARG A 135 -8.53 3.39 0.23
C ARG A 135 -9.01 3.31 -1.21
N GLU A 136 -8.61 4.25 -2.05
CA GLU A 136 -8.99 4.30 -3.46
C GLU A 136 -8.47 3.07 -4.21
N HIS A 137 -7.22 2.68 -3.96
CA HIS A 137 -6.60 1.49 -4.54
C HIS A 137 -7.37 0.22 -4.18
N VAL A 138 -7.57 -0.03 -2.91
CA VAL A 138 -8.34 -1.19 -2.41
C VAL A 138 -9.76 -1.22 -2.99
N ALA A 139 -10.44 -0.08 -3.05
CA ALA A 139 -11.80 -0.01 -3.61
C ALA A 139 -11.83 -0.36 -5.11
N ILE A 140 -10.85 0.09 -5.89
CA ILE A 140 -10.75 -0.25 -7.31
C ILE A 140 -10.59 -1.75 -7.50
N GLU A 141 -9.72 -2.38 -6.75
CA GLU A 141 -9.48 -3.81 -6.86
C GLU A 141 -10.68 -4.64 -6.42
N GLU A 142 -11.20 -4.39 -5.22
CA GLU A 142 -12.26 -5.20 -4.65
C GLU A 142 -13.62 -5.02 -5.33
N GLU A 143 -13.93 -3.81 -5.77
CA GLU A 143 -15.23 -3.49 -6.37
C GLU A 143 -15.28 -3.65 -7.88
N ARG A 144 -14.15 -3.46 -8.57
CA ARG A 144 -14.13 -3.42 -10.04
C ARG A 144 -13.36 -4.55 -10.68
N LEU A 145 -12.27 -5.04 -10.08
CA LEU A 145 -11.39 -6.00 -10.72
C LEU A 145 -11.56 -7.42 -10.19
N PHE A 146 -11.59 -7.64 -8.90
CA PHE A 146 -11.78 -8.98 -8.34
C PHE A 146 -13.09 -9.66 -8.80
N PRO A 147 -14.22 -8.96 -8.97
CA PRO A 147 -15.43 -9.58 -9.51
C PRO A 147 -15.31 -10.07 -10.96
N ARG A 148 -14.24 -9.68 -11.66
CA ARG A 148 -13.99 -10.06 -13.07
C ARG A 148 -13.04 -11.26 -13.20
N LEU A 149 -12.54 -11.79 -12.10
CA LEU A 149 -11.71 -13.00 -12.03
C LEU A 149 -12.55 -14.25 -11.89
#